data_67a6d346f97264064f79fcdd86b8b2d2
#
_entry.id   67a6d346f97264064f79fcdd86b8b2d2
#
_cell.length_a   1.000
_cell.length_b   1.000
_cell.length_c   1.000
_cell.angle_alpha   90.00
_cell.angle_beta   90.00
_cell.angle_gamma   90.00
#
_symmetry.space_group_name_H-M   'P 1'
#
loop_
_entity.id
_entity.type
_entity.pdbx_description
1 polymer ?
#
loop_
_entity_poly.entity_id
_entity_poly.type
_entity_poly.pdbx_seq_one_letter_code
_entity_poly.pdbx_strand_id
1 'polypeptide(L)'
;RRVLFRSRVAAERDWLDLQQRHGVPVHIFRLAGIYGPGRNALRDAREGTARRIRKPGQVFSRIHVDDITETLVASMTHPDAGRIYNVCDNEAAPSEDVVAHACQLLGLAPPPVVPFEEAAKAMSEMAKSFYADNKRVRNDRIKRELGVALRFPTYRAGLDALFAAGE
;
A
#
# COMPACT_ATOMS: atom_id res chain seq x y z
N ARG A 1 -15.98 -5.46 -9.17
CA ARG A 1 -14.59 -5.89 -8.92
C ARG A 1 -13.95 -6.57 -10.13
N ARG A 2 -14.63 -7.54 -10.76
CA ARG A 2 -14.13 -8.19 -12.00
C ARG A 2 -13.84 -7.17 -13.12
N VAL A 3 -14.63 -6.11 -13.25
CA VAL A 3 -14.46 -5.08 -14.30
C VAL A 3 -13.20 -4.25 -14.05
N LEU A 4 -13.01 -3.73 -12.82
CA LEU A 4 -11.83 -2.92 -12.44
C LEU A 4 -10.52 -3.72 -12.53
N PHE A 5 -10.55 -4.99 -12.18
CA PHE A 5 -9.39 -5.87 -12.31
C PHE A 5 -9.07 -6.15 -13.78
N ARG A 6 -10.09 -6.42 -14.59
CA ARG A 6 -9.94 -6.65 -16.03
C ARG A 6 -9.36 -5.43 -16.76
N SER A 7 -9.81 -4.21 -16.42
CA SER A 7 -9.30 -2.99 -17.03
C SER A 7 -7.81 -2.74 -16.71
N ARG A 8 -7.37 -3.02 -15.47
CA ARG A 8 -5.95 -2.91 -15.11
C ARG A 8 -5.08 -3.92 -15.84
N VAL A 9 -5.53 -5.17 -15.94
CA VAL A 9 -4.82 -6.21 -16.71
C VAL A 9 -4.75 -5.87 -18.19
N ALA A 10 -5.84 -5.33 -18.75
CA ALA A 10 -5.84 -4.86 -20.14
C ALA A 10 -4.82 -3.73 -20.35
N ALA A 11 -4.85 -2.70 -19.49
CA ALA A 11 -3.89 -1.60 -19.54
C ALA A 11 -2.42 -2.08 -19.42
N GLU A 12 -2.13 -3.02 -18.51
CA GLU A 12 -0.78 -3.60 -18.42
C GLU A 12 -0.36 -4.28 -19.73
N ARG A 13 -1.27 -5.00 -20.39
CA ARG A 13 -1.01 -5.65 -21.68
C ARG A 13 -0.76 -4.61 -22.78
N ASP A 14 -1.59 -3.58 -22.87
CA ASP A 14 -1.47 -2.52 -23.87
C ASP A 14 -0.11 -1.82 -23.75
N TRP A 15 0.35 -1.53 -22.53
CA TRP A 15 1.68 -0.95 -22.29
C TRP A 15 2.82 -1.91 -22.68
N LEU A 16 2.72 -3.19 -22.37
CA LEU A 16 3.72 -4.18 -22.75
C LEU A 16 3.74 -4.42 -24.27
N ASP A 17 2.58 -4.40 -24.92
CA ASP A 17 2.46 -4.46 -26.39
C ASP A 17 3.11 -3.25 -27.05
N LEU A 18 2.96 -2.05 -26.47
CA LEU A 18 3.62 -0.83 -26.94
C LEU A 18 5.14 -0.99 -26.93
N GLN A 19 5.68 -1.56 -25.86
CA GLN A 19 7.11 -1.87 -25.77
C GLN A 19 7.54 -2.84 -26.86
N GLN A 20 6.80 -3.94 -27.07
CA GLN A 20 7.16 -4.97 -28.06
C GLN A 20 7.11 -4.43 -29.49
N ARG A 21 6.12 -3.59 -29.80
CA ARG A 21 5.91 -3.07 -31.16
C ARG A 21 6.80 -1.88 -31.50
N HIS A 22 7.12 -1.05 -30.52
CA HIS A 22 7.76 0.26 -30.74
C HIS A 22 9.09 0.45 -29.99
N GLY A 23 9.53 -0.55 -29.23
CA GLY A 23 10.79 -0.48 -28.45
C GLY A 23 10.76 0.54 -27.30
N VAL A 24 9.58 1.05 -26.92
CA VAL A 24 9.44 1.99 -25.79
C VAL A 24 9.74 1.26 -24.50
N PRO A 25 10.70 1.72 -23.68
CA PRO A 25 11.00 1.07 -22.41
C PRO A 25 9.84 1.25 -21.44
N VAL A 26 9.21 0.15 -21.01
CA VAL A 26 8.06 0.14 -20.09
C VAL A 26 8.38 -0.65 -18.83
N HIS A 27 8.15 -0.02 -17.67
CA HIS A 27 8.09 -0.71 -16.38
C HIS A 27 6.68 -0.61 -15.82
N ILE A 28 6.16 -1.68 -15.25
CA ILE A 28 4.84 -1.70 -14.60
C ILE A 28 5.03 -1.82 -13.09
N PHE A 29 4.46 -0.87 -12.34
CA PHE A 29 4.50 -0.86 -10.89
C PHE A 29 3.12 -1.16 -10.31
N ARG A 30 2.98 -2.27 -9.60
CA ARG A 30 1.79 -2.64 -8.86
C ARG A 30 1.94 -2.17 -7.43
N LEU A 31 1.34 -1.02 -7.14
CA LEU A 31 1.47 -0.36 -5.84
C LEU A 31 0.52 -0.98 -4.80
N ALA A 32 1.04 -1.19 -3.59
CA ALA A 32 0.26 -1.55 -2.41
C ALA A 32 -0.56 -0.37 -1.89
N GLY A 33 -1.17 -0.47 -0.71
CA GLY A 33 -1.89 0.65 -0.09
C GLY A 33 -0.95 1.83 0.20
N ILE A 34 -1.13 2.94 -0.50
CA ILE A 34 -0.26 4.12 -0.41
C ILE A 34 -0.60 4.93 0.84
N TYR A 35 0.42 5.31 1.61
CA TYR A 35 0.30 6.28 2.71
C TYR A 35 1.48 7.26 2.70
N GLY A 36 1.33 8.36 3.42
CA GLY A 36 2.33 9.42 3.54
C GLY A 36 1.73 10.69 4.10
N PRO A 37 2.39 11.86 3.94
CA PRO A 37 1.87 13.14 4.42
C PRO A 37 0.44 13.40 3.96
N GLY A 38 -0.42 13.81 4.90
CA GLY A 38 -1.84 14.13 4.64
C GLY A 38 -2.74 12.94 4.34
N ARG A 39 -2.22 11.71 4.25
CA ARG A 39 -2.98 10.48 4.02
C ARG A 39 -2.39 9.31 4.80
N ASN A 40 -2.72 9.23 6.07
CA ASN A 40 -2.16 8.22 6.98
C ASN A 40 -3.06 8.00 8.19
N ALA A 41 -2.75 6.97 8.99
CA ALA A 41 -3.55 6.60 10.16
C ALA A 41 -3.43 7.61 11.32
N LEU A 42 -2.37 8.44 11.37
CA LEU A 42 -2.24 9.50 12.38
C LEU A 42 -3.32 10.56 12.14
N ARG A 43 -3.48 10.99 10.90
CA ARG A 43 -4.52 11.94 10.51
C ARG A 43 -5.91 11.39 10.83
N ASP A 44 -6.19 10.17 10.41
CA ASP A 44 -7.50 9.54 10.67
C ASP A 44 -7.78 9.47 12.18
N ALA A 45 -6.76 9.19 13.01
CA ALA A 45 -6.90 9.14 14.46
C ALA A 45 -7.15 10.51 15.08
N ARG A 46 -6.46 11.57 14.63
CA ARG A 46 -6.68 12.95 15.07
C ARG A 46 -8.06 13.48 14.69
N GLU A 47 -8.54 13.14 13.50
CA GLU A 47 -9.86 13.54 13.00
C GLU A 47 -11.01 12.69 13.58
N GLY A 48 -10.70 11.66 14.39
CA GLY A 48 -11.71 10.77 14.96
C GLY A 48 -12.41 9.87 13.93
N THR A 49 -11.84 9.74 12.73
CA THR A 49 -12.38 8.93 11.62
C THR A 49 -11.77 7.53 11.57
N ALA A 50 -10.71 7.28 12.33
CA ALA A 50 -10.04 5.99 12.39
C ALA A 50 -10.98 4.86 12.85
N ARG A 51 -10.90 3.71 12.19
CA ARG A 51 -11.72 2.53 12.51
C ARG A 51 -10.84 1.30 12.66
N ARG A 52 -10.99 0.58 13.76
CA ARG A 52 -10.30 -0.70 14.01
C ARG A 52 -11.21 -1.85 13.61
N ILE A 53 -11.07 -2.30 12.37
CA ILE A 53 -11.90 -3.39 11.83
C ILE A 53 -11.10 -4.67 11.88
N ARG A 54 -11.62 -5.65 12.63
CA ARG A 54 -11.02 -6.97 12.79
C ARG A 54 -11.64 -7.97 11.84
N LYS A 55 -10.81 -8.56 11.00
CA LYS A 55 -11.11 -9.77 10.24
C LYS A 55 -9.98 -10.76 10.46
N PRO A 56 -10.20 -11.90 11.14
CA PRO A 56 -9.13 -12.85 11.47
C PRO A 56 -8.30 -13.25 10.26
N GLY A 57 -6.96 -13.20 10.40
CA GLY A 57 -6.03 -13.53 9.34
C GLY A 57 -5.88 -12.51 8.20
N GLN A 58 -6.73 -11.47 8.14
CA GLN A 58 -6.65 -10.45 7.11
C GLN A 58 -5.48 -9.49 7.34
N VAL A 59 -4.66 -9.31 6.31
CA VAL A 59 -3.59 -8.31 6.31
C VAL A 59 -3.64 -7.47 5.04
N PHE A 60 -3.01 -6.30 5.10
CA PHE A 60 -2.85 -5.38 3.99
C PHE A 60 -1.38 -4.99 3.85
N SER A 61 -0.85 -5.12 2.64
CA SER A 61 0.46 -4.56 2.29
C SER A 61 0.32 -3.07 2.01
N ARG A 62 1.35 -2.31 2.37
CA ARG A 62 1.40 -0.85 2.26
C ARG A 62 2.70 -0.40 1.64
N ILE A 63 2.77 0.87 1.29
CA ILE A 63 3.99 1.52 0.83
C ILE A 63 3.93 3.01 1.15
N HIS A 64 5.02 3.57 1.66
CA HIS A 64 5.16 5.01 1.83
C HIS A 64 5.38 5.68 0.48
N VAL A 65 4.85 6.89 0.29
CA VAL A 65 4.95 7.61 -0.98
C VAL A 65 6.40 7.90 -1.39
N ASP A 66 7.27 8.20 -0.44
CA ASP A 66 8.70 8.44 -0.73
C ASP A 66 9.39 7.17 -1.27
N ASP A 67 9.06 5.98 -0.74
CA ASP A 67 9.60 4.72 -1.25
C ASP A 67 9.09 4.37 -2.66
N ILE A 68 7.90 4.87 -3.04
CA ILE A 68 7.45 4.82 -4.44
C ILE A 68 8.37 5.70 -5.30
N THR A 69 8.63 6.93 -4.86
CA THR A 69 9.50 7.87 -5.58
C THR A 69 10.90 7.28 -5.78
N GLU A 70 11.51 6.74 -4.73
CA GLU A 70 12.82 6.07 -4.81
C GLU A 70 12.81 4.89 -5.77
N THR A 71 11.74 4.09 -5.74
CA THR A 71 11.58 2.96 -6.67
C THR A 71 11.48 3.41 -8.13
N LEU A 72 10.75 4.50 -8.40
CA LEU A 72 10.63 5.06 -9.74
C LEU A 72 11.98 5.62 -10.22
N VAL A 73 12.68 6.39 -9.39
CA VAL A 73 14.01 6.92 -9.72
C VAL A 73 14.99 5.78 -10.02
N ALA A 74 15.04 4.76 -9.15
CA ALA A 74 15.88 3.60 -9.38
C ALA A 74 15.58 2.89 -10.71
N SER A 75 14.31 2.80 -11.10
CA SER A 75 13.91 2.16 -12.34
C SER A 75 14.38 2.91 -13.60
N MET A 76 14.59 4.22 -13.52
CA MET A 76 15.07 5.02 -14.66
C MET A 76 16.53 4.73 -15.00
N THR A 77 17.30 4.26 -14.02
CA THR A 77 18.73 3.89 -14.19
C THR A 77 18.93 2.41 -14.50
N HIS A 78 17.87 1.61 -14.45
CA HIS A 78 17.89 0.17 -14.72
C HIS A 78 16.92 -0.17 -15.87
N PRO A 79 17.33 -0.03 -17.12
CA PRO A 79 16.46 -0.08 -18.30
C PRO A 79 16.01 -1.49 -18.71
N ASP A 80 15.87 -2.43 -17.79
CA ASP A 80 15.34 -3.77 -18.05
C ASP A 80 13.83 -3.69 -18.36
N ALA A 81 13.53 -3.21 -19.57
CA ALA A 81 12.18 -2.97 -20.04
C ALA A 81 11.31 -4.26 -20.02
N GLY A 82 10.00 -4.11 -19.82
CA GLY A 82 9.04 -5.22 -19.74
C GLY A 82 8.89 -5.82 -18.34
N ARG A 83 9.51 -5.25 -17.32
CA ARG A 83 9.41 -5.77 -15.97
C ARG A 83 8.17 -5.28 -15.25
N ILE A 84 7.61 -6.18 -14.43
CA ILE A 84 6.50 -5.88 -13.52
C ILE A 84 7.01 -5.99 -12.09
N TYR A 85 6.88 -4.90 -11.34
CA TYR A 85 7.34 -4.78 -9.96
C TYR A 85 6.17 -4.62 -9.00
N ASN A 86 6.15 -5.44 -7.95
CA ASN A 86 5.29 -5.16 -6.80
C ASN A 86 6.03 -4.20 -5.87
N VAL A 87 5.38 -3.10 -5.52
CA VAL A 87 5.95 -2.05 -4.66
C VAL A 87 5.16 -2.02 -3.35
N CYS A 88 5.77 -2.53 -2.31
CA CYS A 88 5.24 -2.55 -0.95
C CYS A 88 6.40 -2.54 0.06
N ASP A 89 6.07 -2.23 1.32
CA ASP A 89 6.98 -2.39 2.46
C ASP A 89 7.18 -3.88 2.81
N ASN A 90 7.89 -4.15 3.91
CA ASN A 90 8.23 -5.51 4.35
C ASN A 90 7.17 -6.10 5.28
N GLU A 91 6.20 -5.31 5.76
CA GLU A 91 5.27 -5.71 6.80
C GLU A 91 3.81 -5.58 6.35
N ALA A 92 3.24 -6.68 5.86
CA ALA A 92 1.79 -6.76 5.69
C ALA A 92 1.13 -6.91 7.07
N ALA A 93 0.26 -5.99 7.44
CA ALA A 93 -0.35 -5.94 8.78
C ALA A 93 -1.88 -5.76 8.74
N PRO A 94 -2.60 -6.22 9.78
CA PRO A 94 -4.02 -5.91 9.96
C PRO A 94 -4.24 -4.39 10.04
N SER A 95 -5.39 -3.90 9.57
CA SER A 95 -5.70 -2.47 9.65
C SER A 95 -5.85 -1.99 11.10
N GLU A 96 -6.35 -2.86 11.98
CA GLU A 96 -6.52 -2.56 13.40
C GLU A 96 -5.20 -2.29 14.12
N ASP A 97 -4.10 -2.96 13.73
CA ASP A 97 -2.78 -2.77 14.33
C ASP A 97 -2.16 -1.44 13.90
N VAL A 98 -2.37 -1.04 12.65
CA VAL A 98 -1.90 0.24 12.11
C VAL A 98 -2.58 1.42 12.83
N VAL A 99 -3.89 1.32 13.05
CA VAL A 99 -4.64 2.33 13.82
C VAL A 99 -4.21 2.35 15.28
N ALA A 100 -3.99 1.17 15.89
CA ALA A 100 -3.52 1.10 17.28
C ALA A 100 -2.15 1.78 17.44
N HIS A 101 -1.21 1.53 16.53
CA HIS A 101 0.10 2.17 16.54
C HIS A 101 0.02 3.70 16.38
N ALA A 102 -0.80 4.18 15.45
CA ALA A 102 -1.03 5.61 15.27
C ALA A 102 -1.62 6.28 16.53
N CYS A 103 -2.61 5.64 17.17
CA CYS A 103 -3.17 6.14 18.42
C CYS A 103 -2.13 6.15 19.56
N GLN A 104 -1.29 5.12 19.63
CA GLN A 104 -0.19 5.06 20.62
C GLN A 104 0.78 6.23 20.46
N LEU A 105 1.22 6.54 19.23
CA LEU A 105 2.10 7.69 18.95
C LEU A 105 1.47 9.01 19.38
N LEU A 106 0.17 9.17 19.16
CA LEU A 106 -0.58 10.39 19.49
C LEU A 106 -0.99 10.47 20.98
N GLY A 107 -0.74 9.43 21.79
CA GLY A 107 -1.25 9.38 23.17
C GLY A 107 -2.78 9.29 23.25
N LEU A 108 -3.45 8.83 22.21
CA LEU A 108 -4.91 8.72 22.13
C LEU A 108 -5.37 7.29 22.49
N ALA A 109 -6.52 7.18 23.13
CA ALA A 109 -7.18 5.88 23.28
C ALA A 109 -7.62 5.37 21.89
N PRO A 110 -7.24 4.13 21.52
CA PRO A 110 -7.66 3.60 20.22
C PRO A 110 -9.18 3.34 20.20
N PRO A 111 -9.86 3.57 19.07
CA PRO A 111 -11.29 3.27 18.97
C PRO A 111 -11.57 1.78 19.21
N PRO A 112 -12.80 1.41 19.60
CA PRO A 112 -13.15 0.02 19.82
C PRO A 112 -12.95 -0.81 18.56
N VAL A 113 -12.61 -2.09 18.75
CA VAL A 113 -12.48 -3.04 17.64
C VAL A 113 -13.87 -3.47 17.20
N VAL A 114 -14.16 -3.34 15.91
CA VAL A 114 -15.42 -3.74 15.29
C VAL A 114 -15.17 -4.98 14.43
N PRO A 115 -15.91 -6.08 14.61
CA PRO A 115 -15.86 -7.22 13.71
C PRO A 115 -16.19 -6.82 12.27
N PHE A 116 -15.53 -7.47 11.29
CA PHE A 116 -15.76 -7.14 9.88
C PHE A 116 -17.22 -7.29 9.44
N GLU A 117 -17.91 -8.32 9.94
CA GLU A 117 -19.31 -8.62 9.61
C GLU A 117 -20.24 -7.46 10.03
N GLU A 118 -19.92 -6.80 11.14
CA GLU A 118 -20.67 -5.64 11.61
C GLU A 118 -20.29 -4.39 10.80
N ALA A 119 -19.00 -4.11 10.67
CA ALA A 119 -18.52 -2.98 9.90
C ALA A 119 -18.97 -3.01 8.44
N ALA A 120 -19.06 -4.20 7.84
CA ALA A 120 -19.48 -4.39 6.45
C ALA A 120 -20.91 -3.90 6.16
N LYS A 121 -21.79 -3.82 7.17
CA LYS A 121 -23.17 -3.34 6.99
C LYS A 121 -23.19 -1.86 6.54
N ALA A 122 -22.20 -1.07 6.99
CA ALA A 122 -22.10 0.35 6.66
C ALA A 122 -21.04 0.66 5.57
N MET A 123 -20.34 -0.36 5.05
CA MET A 123 -19.30 -0.19 4.04
C MET A 123 -19.88 -0.11 2.63
N SER A 124 -19.22 0.71 1.78
CA SER A 124 -19.44 0.65 0.33
C SER A 124 -18.96 -0.68 -0.25
N GLU A 125 -19.51 -1.10 -1.39
CA GLU A 125 -19.07 -2.33 -2.09
C GLU A 125 -17.56 -2.29 -2.44
N MET A 126 -17.04 -1.11 -2.75
CA MET A 126 -15.61 -0.91 -2.96
C MET A 126 -14.80 -1.21 -1.68
N ALA A 127 -15.21 -0.68 -0.53
CA ALA A 127 -14.54 -0.93 0.74
C ALA A 127 -14.58 -2.42 1.11
N LYS A 128 -15.73 -3.09 0.98
CA LYS A 128 -15.87 -4.55 1.18
C LYS A 128 -14.92 -5.34 0.27
N SER A 129 -14.73 -4.87 -0.96
CA SER A 129 -13.87 -5.56 -1.92
C SER A 129 -12.41 -5.67 -1.48
N PHE A 130 -11.90 -4.75 -0.66
CA PHE A 130 -10.54 -4.84 -0.11
C PHE A 130 -10.40 -5.99 0.90
N TYR A 131 -11.49 -6.36 1.58
CA TYR A 131 -11.50 -7.47 2.53
C TYR A 131 -11.81 -8.83 1.89
N ALA A 132 -12.18 -8.86 0.59
CA ALA A 132 -12.51 -10.13 -0.09
C ALA A 132 -11.28 -10.97 -0.45
N ASP A 133 -10.10 -10.33 -0.58
CA ASP A 133 -8.82 -11.00 -0.82
C ASP A 133 -7.87 -10.72 0.32
N ASN A 134 -7.05 -11.71 0.67
CA ASN A 134 -5.97 -11.55 1.64
C ASN A 134 -4.63 -11.73 0.91
N LYS A 135 -3.89 -10.65 0.71
CA LYS A 135 -2.66 -10.66 -0.07
C LYS A 135 -1.48 -10.19 0.77
N ARG A 136 -0.54 -11.10 0.97
CA ARG A 136 0.82 -10.75 1.41
C ARG A 136 1.67 -10.54 0.17
N VAL A 137 1.93 -9.29 -0.17
CA VAL A 137 2.70 -8.94 -1.37
C VAL A 137 4.20 -8.97 -1.02
N ARG A 138 5.01 -9.51 -1.92
CA ARG A 138 6.48 -9.56 -1.80
C ARG A 138 7.11 -8.47 -2.67
N ASN A 139 8.16 -7.85 -2.13
CA ASN A 139 8.90 -6.76 -2.77
C ASN A 139 10.35 -7.13 -3.14
N ASP A 140 10.70 -8.41 -3.12
CA ASP A 140 12.09 -8.85 -3.32
C ASP A 140 12.67 -8.39 -4.66
N ARG A 141 11.81 -8.26 -5.69
CA ARG A 141 12.26 -7.90 -7.02
C ARG A 141 12.78 -6.46 -7.10
N ILE A 142 12.09 -5.48 -6.49
CA ILE A 142 12.58 -4.09 -6.48
C ILE A 142 13.92 -3.96 -5.75
N LYS A 143 14.15 -4.76 -4.71
CA LYS A 143 15.41 -4.77 -3.98
C LYS A 143 16.54 -5.40 -4.78
N ARG A 144 16.27 -6.56 -5.39
CA ARG A 144 17.30 -7.33 -6.10
C ARG A 144 17.61 -6.73 -7.47
N GLU A 145 16.60 -6.28 -8.22
CA GLU A 145 16.75 -5.87 -9.61
C GLU A 145 16.97 -4.36 -9.77
N LEU A 146 16.40 -3.55 -8.87
CA LEU A 146 16.54 -2.09 -8.89
C LEU A 146 17.45 -1.54 -7.77
N GLY A 147 17.93 -2.39 -6.87
CA GLY A 147 18.78 -1.97 -5.74
C GLY A 147 18.04 -1.10 -4.70
N VAL A 148 16.71 -1.13 -4.68
CA VAL A 148 15.90 -0.28 -3.79
C VAL A 148 16.13 -0.68 -2.34
N ALA A 149 16.59 0.26 -1.51
CA ALA A 149 16.59 0.18 -0.06
C ALA A 149 15.43 1.04 0.47
N LEU A 150 14.39 0.41 1.01
CA LEU A 150 13.23 1.14 1.52
C LEU A 150 13.63 2.04 2.69
N ARG A 151 13.28 3.31 2.61
CA ARG A 151 13.45 4.28 3.70
C ARG A 151 12.51 3.96 4.87
N PHE A 152 11.32 3.48 4.56
CA PHE A 152 10.30 3.07 5.51
C PHE A 152 9.96 1.59 5.35
N PRO A 153 10.81 0.68 5.88
CA PRO A 153 10.68 -0.75 5.64
C PRO A 153 9.45 -1.39 6.27
N THR A 154 8.78 -0.68 7.19
CA THR A 154 7.52 -1.10 7.82
C THR A 154 6.59 0.09 7.97
N TYR A 155 5.29 -0.16 8.10
CA TYR A 155 4.32 0.91 8.38
C TYR A 155 4.64 1.64 9.70
N ARG A 156 5.27 0.96 10.66
CA ARG A 156 5.70 1.58 11.95
C ARG A 156 6.74 2.64 11.69
N ALA A 157 7.82 2.30 11.01
CA ALA A 157 8.87 3.25 10.68
C ALA A 157 8.32 4.46 9.90
N GLY A 158 7.38 4.24 8.99
CA GLY A 158 6.75 5.32 8.23
C GLY A 158 5.85 6.21 9.10
N LEU A 159 5.02 5.63 9.98
CA LEU A 159 4.18 6.42 10.90
C LEU A 159 5.00 7.15 11.96
N ASP A 160 6.06 6.52 12.49
CA ASP A 160 6.98 7.15 13.46
C ASP A 160 7.64 8.40 12.84
N ALA A 161 8.09 8.29 11.59
CA ALA A 161 8.69 9.42 10.87
C ALA A 161 7.67 10.53 10.56
N LEU A 162 6.45 10.19 10.15
CA LEU A 162 5.37 11.15 9.92
C LEU A 162 4.99 11.87 11.21
N PHE A 163 4.89 11.16 12.33
CA PHE A 163 4.63 11.75 13.63
C PHE A 163 5.75 12.72 14.05
N ALA A 164 7.01 12.31 13.87
CA ALA A 164 8.16 13.19 14.17
C ALA A 164 8.21 14.43 13.27
N ALA A 165 7.64 14.37 12.07
CA ALA A 165 7.50 15.51 11.16
C ALA A 165 6.29 16.42 11.44
N GLY A 166 5.48 16.11 12.47
CA GLY A 166 4.35 16.91 12.90
C GLY A 166 2.99 16.53 12.31
N GLU A 167 2.92 15.38 11.61
CA GLU A 167 1.66 14.80 11.13
C GLU A 167 0.80 14.25 12.26
#